data_9c534d7373fe6072640c37e51ca56d4c
#
_entry.id   9c534d7373fe6072640c37e51ca56d4c
#
_cell.length_a   1.000
_cell.length_b   1.000
_cell.length_c   1.000
_cell.angle_alpha   90.00
_cell.angle_beta   90.00
_cell.angle_gamma   90.00
#
_symmetry.space_group_name_H-M   'P 1'
#
loop_
_entity.id
_entity.type
_entity.pdbx_description
1 polymer ?
#
loop_
_entity_poly.entity_id
_entity_poly.type
_entity_poly.pdbx_seq_one_letter_code
_entity_poly.pdbx_strand_id
1 'polypeptide(L)'
;MKEQKEVLLSVQHLKKYFHVGKNAILKAVDDVSFDIYKGETLGMVGESGCGKTTCGRTCIGLYDRTDGKVLYKGQDVHALEPKEKRSFKKEVQMVFQDPYNSLDPRMTVAEIIGEGIDIHHLAKTKQERQDIIYKYLELVGLNREHANRFVHEFSGGQRQRIGIARALAVQPEFIVLDEPISALDVSIQAQIVNLLVDLQKKMGLTYLFVAHDLSMVKHISDRVAVLYLGTLVELTTSAKLYENPLHPYTQALLSAIPIPDPEIEKERDENKIRLEGEVPSPINTKPGCRFRGRCKYAMPVCEQEMPSLTEIGEEHYVACHRCVQEKRR
;
A
#
# COMPACT_ATOMS: atom_id res chain seq x y z
N MET A 1 12.72 19.03 20.75
CA MET A 1 12.32 17.66 21.11
C MET A 1 11.63 17.10 19.87
N LYS A 2 12.13 16.00 19.23
CA LYS A 2 11.36 15.33 18.19
C LYS A 2 10.09 14.79 18.85
N GLU A 3 8.92 15.17 18.38
CA GLU A 3 7.67 14.54 18.80
C GLU A 3 7.80 13.04 18.52
N GLN A 4 7.60 12.23 19.54
CA GLN A 4 7.67 10.79 19.43
C GLN A 4 6.43 10.34 18.66
N LYS A 5 6.59 10.03 17.36
CA LYS A 5 5.47 9.59 16.51
C LYS A 5 4.86 8.32 17.09
N GLU A 6 3.56 8.29 17.30
CA GLU A 6 2.81 7.12 17.79
C GLU A 6 2.75 6.05 16.69
N VAL A 7 3.25 4.83 17.00
CA VAL A 7 3.16 3.69 16.09
C VAL A 7 1.75 3.11 16.13
N LEU A 8 1.04 3.17 15.01
CA LEU A 8 -0.31 2.61 14.88
C LEU A 8 -0.26 1.13 14.46
N LEU A 9 0.58 0.81 13.46
CA LEU A 9 0.78 -0.56 12.97
C LEU A 9 2.28 -0.86 12.95
N SER A 10 2.69 -1.99 13.56
CA SER A 10 4.07 -2.50 13.51
C SER A 10 4.10 -3.86 12.85
N VAL A 11 4.86 -3.99 11.78
CA VAL A 11 5.09 -5.23 11.03
C VAL A 11 6.50 -5.70 11.32
N GLN A 12 6.63 -6.94 11.86
CA GLN A 12 7.89 -7.47 12.34
C GLN A 12 8.16 -8.85 11.71
N HIS A 13 9.21 -8.93 10.88
CA HIS A 13 9.67 -10.16 10.22
C HIS A 13 8.55 -10.92 9.51
N LEU A 14 7.60 -10.17 8.88
CA LEU A 14 6.41 -10.73 8.27
C LEU A 14 6.78 -11.64 7.09
N LYS A 15 6.23 -12.87 7.12
CA LYS A 15 6.32 -13.82 6.02
C LYS A 15 4.93 -14.28 5.60
N LYS A 16 4.68 -14.29 4.29
CA LYS A 16 3.52 -14.91 3.69
C LYS A 16 3.94 -15.74 2.49
N TYR A 17 3.79 -17.05 2.64
CA TYR A 17 4.12 -18.04 1.61
C TYR A 17 2.87 -18.77 1.14
N PHE A 18 2.84 -19.10 -0.15
CA PHE A 18 1.78 -19.91 -0.74
C PHE A 18 2.38 -21.19 -1.32
N HIS A 19 1.73 -22.31 -1.06
CA HIS A 19 2.05 -23.57 -1.72
C HIS A 19 1.34 -23.62 -3.07
N VAL A 20 2.10 -23.52 -4.16
CA VAL A 20 1.57 -23.50 -5.54
C VAL A 20 1.78 -24.81 -6.29
N GLY A 21 2.31 -25.84 -5.61
CA GLY A 21 2.54 -27.19 -6.11
C GLY A 21 3.15 -28.08 -5.05
N LYS A 22 3.40 -29.37 -5.37
CA LYS A 22 3.93 -30.36 -4.40
C LYS A 22 5.26 -29.91 -3.76
N ASN A 23 6.13 -29.22 -4.51
CA ASN A 23 7.44 -28.74 -4.03
C ASN A 23 7.69 -27.28 -4.46
N ALA A 24 6.63 -26.51 -4.70
CA ALA A 24 6.71 -25.12 -5.18
C ALA A 24 6.14 -24.17 -4.14
N ILE A 25 7.00 -23.35 -3.54
CA ILE A 25 6.65 -22.36 -2.53
C ILE A 25 6.88 -20.97 -3.15
N LEU A 26 5.78 -20.21 -3.25
CA LEU A 26 5.79 -18.81 -3.61
C LEU A 26 5.99 -17.97 -2.34
N LYS A 27 7.14 -17.32 -2.21
CA LYS A 27 7.44 -16.41 -1.11
C LYS A 27 6.97 -14.99 -1.46
N ALA A 28 5.67 -14.76 -1.32
CA ALA A 28 5.05 -13.49 -1.69
C ALA A 28 5.46 -12.32 -0.79
N VAL A 29 5.67 -12.57 0.50
CA VAL A 29 6.27 -11.65 1.48
C VAL A 29 7.29 -12.46 2.26
N ASP A 30 8.53 -11.98 2.35
CA ASP A 30 9.63 -12.73 2.96
C ASP A 30 10.50 -11.79 3.81
N ASP A 31 10.31 -11.85 5.13
CA ASP A 31 11.05 -11.10 6.14
C ASP A 31 10.90 -9.57 6.02
N VAL A 32 9.67 -9.09 5.92
CA VAL A 32 9.37 -7.65 5.80
C VAL A 32 9.08 -7.04 7.17
N SER A 33 9.77 -5.93 7.49
CA SER A 33 9.59 -5.19 8.74
C SER A 33 9.48 -3.69 8.48
N PHE A 34 8.42 -3.05 9.02
CA PHE A 34 8.21 -1.60 8.99
C PHE A 34 7.16 -1.19 10.01
N ASP A 35 7.18 0.09 10.38
CA ASP A 35 6.14 0.70 11.20
C ASP A 35 5.34 1.70 10.39
N ILE A 36 4.05 1.87 10.70
CA ILE A 36 3.17 2.93 10.21
C ILE A 36 2.77 3.78 11.42
N TYR A 37 3.02 5.09 11.31
CA TYR A 37 2.68 6.03 12.37
C TYR A 37 1.26 6.57 12.19
N LYS A 38 0.63 6.93 13.29
CA LYS A 38 -0.71 7.51 13.30
C LYS A 38 -0.74 8.81 12.48
N GLY A 39 -1.72 8.91 11.59
CA GLY A 39 -1.93 10.07 10.72
C GLY A 39 -1.00 10.14 9.50
N GLU A 40 -0.05 9.18 9.32
CA GLU A 40 0.80 9.17 8.14
C GLU A 40 0.19 8.38 6.96
N THR A 41 0.68 8.67 5.76
CA THR A 41 0.57 7.80 4.59
C THR A 41 1.90 7.12 4.33
N LEU A 42 1.95 5.79 4.53
CA LEU A 42 3.06 4.96 4.05
C LEU A 42 2.75 4.48 2.63
N GLY A 43 3.50 4.97 1.64
CA GLY A 43 3.46 4.46 0.27
C GLY A 43 4.20 3.13 0.16
N MET A 44 3.61 2.12 -0.48
CA MET A 44 4.26 0.84 -0.76
C MET A 44 4.34 0.61 -2.27
N VAL A 45 5.55 0.60 -2.81
CA VAL A 45 5.80 0.58 -4.25
C VAL A 45 6.68 -0.59 -4.69
N GLY A 46 6.66 -0.89 -5.98
CA GLY A 46 7.45 -1.93 -6.63
C GLY A 46 6.76 -2.49 -7.87
N GLU A 47 7.47 -3.31 -8.65
CA GLU A 47 6.93 -3.95 -9.86
C GLU A 47 5.67 -4.80 -9.56
N SER A 48 4.85 -5.05 -10.60
CA SER A 48 3.69 -5.94 -10.46
C SER A 48 4.13 -7.33 -9.98
N GLY A 49 3.36 -7.94 -9.07
CA GLY A 49 3.67 -9.25 -8.50
C GLY A 49 4.78 -9.26 -7.44
N CYS A 50 5.35 -8.12 -7.03
CA CYS A 50 6.41 -8.09 -6.01
C CYS A 50 5.92 -8.32 -4.57
N GLY A 51 4.61 -8.50 -4.32
CA GLY A 51 4.06 -8.84 -3.02
C GLY A 51 3.34 -7.72 -2.27
N LYS A 52 3.20 -6.52 -2.82
CA LYS A 52 2.55 -5.34 -2.19
C LYS A 52 1.14 -5.64 -1.66
N THR A 53 0.24 -6.04 -2.55
CA THR A 53 -1.15 -6.42 -2.21
C THR A 53 -1.19 -7.54 -1.16
N THR A 54 -0.33 -8.55 -1.30
CA THR A 54 -0.23 -9.64 -0.33
C THR A 54 0.21 -9.12 1.04
N CYS A 55 1.19 -8.23 1.09
CA CYS A 55 1.66 -7.59 2.32
C CYS A 55 0.51 -6.80 2.99
N GLY A 56 -0.15 -5.90 2.25
CA GLY A 56 -1.28 -5.11 2.76
C GLY A 56 -2.42 -5.99 3.29
N ARG A 57 -2.82 -7.02 2.54
CA ARG A 57 -3.89 -7.96 2.97
C ARG A 57 -3.48 -8.79 4.19
N THR A 58 -2.22 -9.15 4.32
CA THR A 58 -1.73 -9.86 5.52
C THR A 58 -1.68 -8.92 6.72
N CYS A 59 -1.32 -7.65 6.55
CA CYS A 59 -1.32 -6.64 7.62
C CYS A 59 -2.70 -6.43 8.26
N ILE A 60 -3.78 -6.64 7.52
CA ILE A 60 -5.16 -6.47 8.03
C ILE A 60 -5.87 -7.81 8.31
N GLY A 61 -5.13 -8.92 8.29
CA GLY A 61 -5.67 -10.25 8.62
C GLY A 61 -6.65 -10.82 7.59
N LEU A 62 -6.63 -10.35 6.32
CA LEU A 62 -7.35 -10.98 5.20
C LEU A 62 -6.64 -12.24 4.72
N TYR A 63 -5.31 -12.28 4.84
CA TYR A 63 -4.51 -13.48 4.69
C TYR A 63 -3.83 -13.81 6.00
N ASP A 64 -3.84 -15.09 6.39
CA ASP A 64 -3.03 -15.54 7.52
C ASP A 64 -1.55 -15.41 7.17
N ARG A 65 -0.76 -14.94 8.12
CA ARG A 65 0.69 -14.93 8.00
C ARG A 65 1.25 -16.36 8.03
N THR A 66 2.42 -16.56 7.43
CA THR A 66 3.20 -17.78 7.59
C THR A 66 4.08 -17.70 8.83
N ASP A 67 4.67 -16.50 9.08
CA ASP A 67 5.56 -16.23 10.23
C ASP A 67 5.65 -14.73 10.48
N GLY A 68 6.30 -14.30 11.56
CA GLY A 68 6.45 -12.91 11.96
C GLY A 68 5.27 -12.41 12.80
N LYS A 69 5.14 -11.10 12.96
CA LYS A 69 4.06 -10.45 13.74
C LYS A 69 3.53 -9.22 13.02
N VAL A 70 2.25 -8.96 13.21
CA VAL A 70 1.58 -7.70 12.83
C VAL A 70 0.85 -7.19 14.05
N LEU A 71 1.33 -6.07 14.60
CA LEU A 71 0.79 -5.46 15.81
C LEU A 71 0.02 -4.19 15.45
N TYR A 72 -1.27 -4.16 15.68
CA TYR A 72 -2.10 -2.96 15.59
C TYR A 72 -2.35 -2.43 17.01
N LYS A 73 -1.93 -1.20 17.30
CA LYS A 73 -1.98 -0.63 18.66
C LYS A 73 -1.38 -1.59 19.72
N GLY A 74 -0.31 -2.31 19.35
CA GLY A 74 0.37 -3.26 20.21
C GLY A 74 -0.26 -4.66 20.31
N GLN A 75 -1.44 -4.91 19.71
CA GLN A 75 -2.13 -6.19 19.71
C GLN A 75 -1.86 -6.96 18.42
N ASP A 76 -1.54 -8.25 18.50
CA ASP A 76 -1.27 -9.09 17.33
C ASP A 76 -2.57 -9.39 16.54
N VAL A 77 -2.67 -8.80 15.34
CA VAL A 77 -3.83 -8.92 14.44
C VAL A 77 -4.26 -10.37 14.18
N HIS A 78 -3.29 -11.29 14.10
CA HIS A 78 -3.54 -12.69 13.78
C HIS A 78 -3.86 -13.56 15.02
N ALA A 79 -3.73 -12.97 16.22
CA ALA A 79 -4.04 -13.66 17.49
C ALA A 79 -5.28 -13.08 18.19
N LEU A 80 -5.98 -12.13 17.55
CA LEU A 80 -7.18 -11.50 18.12
C LEU A 80 -8.31 -12.50 18.33
N GLU A 81 -8.97 -12.42 19.48
CA GLU A 81 -10.20 -13.15 19.77
C GLU A 81 -11.38 -12.66 18.90
N PRO A 82 -12.45 -13.45 18.69
CA PRO A 82 -13.58 -13.09 17.81
C PRO A 82 -14.20 -11.72 18.13
N LYS A 83 -14.29 -11.34 19.40
CA LYS A 83 -14.84 -10.04 19.82
C LYS A 83 -13.89 -8.89 19.45
N GLU A 84 -12.60 -9.07 19.66
CA GLU A 84 -11.55 -8.10 19.30
C GLU A 84 -11.44 -7.95 17.78
N LYS A 85 -11.53 -9.05 17.03
CA LYS A 85 -11.59 -9.04 15.55
C LYS A 85 -12.72 -8.17 15.02
N ARG A 86 -13.89 -8.15 15.69
CA ARG A 86 -15.01 -7.30 15.27
C ARG A 86 -14.67 -5.81 15.46
N SER A 87 -14.06 -5.43 16.58
CA SER A 87 -13.60 -4.05 16.82
C SER A 87 -12.50 -3.67 15.82
N PHE A 88 -11.50 -4.52 15.65
CA PHE A 88 -10.42 -4.33 14.68
C PHE A 88 -10.94 -4.09 13.27
N LYS A 89 -11.90 -4.90 12.80
CA LYS A 89 -12.52 -4.74 11.46
C LYS A 89 -13.33 -3.45 11.31
N LYS A 90 -13.76 -2.80 12.40
CA LYS A 90 -14.34 -1.45 12.34
C LYS A 90 -13.26 -0.38 12.18
N GLU A 91 -12.16 -0.51 12.93
CA GLU A 91 -11.08 0.46 12.96
C GLU A 91 -10.16 0.39 11.73
N VAL A 92 -10.11 -0.77 11.09
CA VAL A 92 -9.23 -1.07 9.94
C VAL A 92 -10.06 -1.48 8.74
N GLN A 93 -9.93 -0.71 7.66
CA GLN A 93 -10.69 -0.94 6.44
C GLN A 93 -9.77 -1.11 5.22
N MET A 94 -10.34 -1.56 4.10
CA MET A 94 -9.63 -1.71 2.84
C MET A 94 -10.43 -1.15 1.68
N VAL A 95 -9.77 -0.40 0.81
CA VAL A 95 -10.26 -0.01 -0.51
C VAL A 95 -9.52 -0.89 -1.52
N PHE A 96 -10.28 -1.62 -2.32
CA PHE A 96 -9.76 -2.63 -3.24
C PHE A 96 -9.36 -2.03 -4.59
N GLN A 97 -8.47 -2.71 -5.30
CA GLN A 97 -7.93 -2.36 -6.60
C GLN A 97 -9.00 -2.23 -7.69
N ASP A 98 -9.94 -3.17 -7.73
CA ASP A 98 -10.98 -3.22 -8.76
C ASP A 98 -12.33 -2.79 -8.18
N PRO A 99 -12.81 -1.58 -8.52
CA PRO A 99 -14.10 -1.10 -8.06
C PRO A 99 -15.29 -1.86 -8.66
N TYR A 100 -15.08 -2.59 -9.77
CA TYR A 100 -16.14 -3.39 -10.38
C TYR A 100 -16.37 -4.70 -9.62
N ASN A 101 -15.30 -5.38 -9.23
CA ASN A 101 -15.40 -6.67 -8.54
C ASN A 101 -15.51 -6.53 -7.01
N SER A 102 -15.29 -5.34 -6.45
CA SER A 102 -15.38 -5.09 -5.00
C SER A 102 -16.76 -4.68 -4.50
N LEU A 103 -17.68 -4.38 -5.40
CA LEU A 103 -19.04 -3.94 -5.10
C LEU A 103 -20.05 -4.88 -5.78
N ASP A 104 -21.05 -5.39 -5.06
CA ASP A 104 -22.09 -6.24 -5.67
C ASP A 104 -22.97 -5.38 -6.63
N PRO A 105 -22.98 -5.67 -7.94
CA PRO A 105 -23.70 -4.86 -8.92
C PRO A 105 -25.23 -4.89 -8.75
N ARG A 106 -25.75 -5.82 -7.94
CA ARG A 106 -27.19 -5.96 -7.65
C ARG A 106 -27.64 -5.12 -6.45
N MET A 107 -26.70 -4.55 -5.71
CA MET A 107 -26.99 -3.69 -4.56
C MET A 107 -27.06 -2.24 -4.97
N THR A 108 -27.91 -1.47 -4.28
CA THR A 108 -27.91 -0.01 -4.34
C THR A 108 -26.71 0.56 -3.58
N VAL A 109 -26.35 1.79 -3.89
CA VAL A 109 -25.28 2.50 -3.19
C VAL A 109 -25.56 2.61 -1.67
N ALA A 110 -26.83 2.83 -1.30
CA ALA A 110 -27.25 2.89 0.10
C ALA A 110 -27.10 1.55 0.84
N GLU A 111 -27.34 0.43 0.16
CA GLU A 111 -27.12 -0.90 0.73
C GLU A 111 -25.64 -1.17 0.93
N ILE A 112 -24.79 -0.86 -0.06
CA ILE A 112 -23.34 -1.05 0.00
C ILE A 112 -22.68 -0.24 1.13
N ILE A 113 -23.01 1.06 1.23
CA ILE A 113 -22.45 1.93 2.28
C ILE A 113 -23.05 1.55 3.64
N GLY A 114 -24.33 1.19 3.66
CA GLY A 114 -25.07 0.84 4.85
C GLY A 114 -24.67 -0.48 5.49
N GLU A 115 -24.10 -1.42 4.75
CA GLU A 115 -23.75 -2.76 5.25
C GLU A 115 -22.85 -2.69 6.50
N GLY A 116 -21.77 -1.90 6.45
CA GLY A 116 -20.87 -1.71 7.59
C GLY A 116 -21.54 -1.01 8.78
N ILE A 117 -22.45 -0.06 8.49
CA ILE A 117 -23.24 0.65 9.52
C ILE A 117 -24.11 -0.37 10.28
N ASP A 118 -24.77 -1.27 9.55
CA ASP A 118 -25.68 -2.28 10.09
C ASP A 118 -24.89 -3.34 10.89
N ILE A 119 -23.79 -3.86 10.35
CA ILE A 119 -22.94 -4.87 11.00
C ILE A 119 -22.39 -4.35 12.35
N HIS A 120 -21.96 -3.08 12.38
CA HIS A 120 -21.38 -2.49 13.58
C HIS A 120 -22.39 -1.73 14.44
N HIS A 121 -23.69 -1.77 14.12
CA HIS A 121 -24.79 -1.13 14.86
C HIS A 121 -24.55 0.36 15.10
N LEU A 122 -24.11 1.10 14.06
CA LEU A 122 -23.75 2.52 14.17
C LEU A 122 -24.95 3.47 14.09
N ALA A 123 -26.12 2.97 13.71
CA ALA A 123 -27.38 3.72 13.66
C ALA A 123 -28.46 3.02 14.50
N LYS A 124 -29.26 3.79 15.22
CA LYS A 124 -30.39 3.29 16.04
C LYS A 124 -31.71 3.32 15.28
N THR A 125 -31.82 4.17 14.27
CA THR A 125 -33.03 4.33 13.45
C THR A 125 -32.70 4.29 11.97
N LYS A 126 -33.74 4.03 11.14
CA LYS A 126 -33.58 4.07 9.67
C LYS A 126 -33.18 5.47 9.19
N GLN A 127 -33.67 6.53 9.86
CA GLN A 127 -33.32 7.91 9.51
C GLN A 127 -31.85 8.19 9.81
N GLU A 128 -31.36 7.83 10.99
CA GLU A 128 -29.94 7.99 11.37
C GLU A 128 -29.02 7.23 10.39
N ARG A 129 -29.40 5.99 10.02
CA ARG A 129 -28.66 5.23 8.99
C ARG A 129 -28.60 5.98 7.67
N GLN A 130 -29.70 6.55 7.22
CA GLN A 130 -29.78 7.28 5.97
C GLN A 130 -28.95 8.57 6.01
N ASP A 131 -28.97 9.28 7.14
CA ASP A 131 -28.18 10.49 7.32
C ASP A 131 -26.67 10.21 7.30
N ILE A 132 -26.23 9.10 7.88
CA ILE A 132 -24.84 8.63 7.80
C ILE A 132 -24.46 8.34 6.35
N ILE A 133 -25.31 7.62 5.60
CA ILE A 133 -25.06 7.31 4.19
C ILE A 133 -24.93 8.60 3.36
N TYR A 134 -25.85 9.54 3.51
CA TYR A 134 -25.80 10.82 2.80
C TYR A 134 -24.54 11.63 3.14
N LYS A 135 -24.15 11.68 4.41
CA LYS A 135 -22.91 12.33 4.85
C LYS A 135 -21.70 11.79 4.10
N TYR A 136 -21.56 10.47 4.00
CA TYR A 136 -20.38 9.88 3.36
C TYR A 136 -20.44 9.95 1.83
N LEU A 137 -21.63 9.95 1.21
CA LEU A 137 -21.78 10.25 -0.20
C LEU A 137 -21.30 11.67 -0.52
N GLU A 138 -21.78 12.67 0.22
CA GLU A 138 -21.38 14.06 0.04
C GLU A 138 -19.87 14.26 0.29
N LEU A 139 -19.31 13.56 1.28
CA LEU A 139 -17.90 13.64 1.64
C LEU A 139 -16.97 13.16 0.50
N VAL A 140 -17.43 12.19 -0.30
CA VAL A 140 -16.69 11.71 -1.48
C VAL A 140 -17.09 12.42 -2.78
N GLY A 141 -17.91 13.49 -2.71
CA GLY A 141 -18.35 14.30 -3.85
C GLY A 141 -19.43 13.64 -4.70
N LEU A 142 -20.29 12.83 -4.09
CA LEU A 142 -21.49 12.25 -4.70
C LEU A 142 -22.76 12.87 -4.11
N ASN A 143 -23.86 12.88 -4.89
CA ASN A 143 -25.14 13.45 -4.47
C ASN A 143 -25.95 12.42 -3.67
N ARG A 144 -26.86 12.90 -2.80
CA ARG A 144 -27.80 12.06 -2.03
C ARG A 144 -28.70 11.20 -2.91
N GLU A 145 -29.10 11.71 -4.06
CA GLU A 145 -29.93 10.99 -5.05
C GLU A 145 -29.27 9.72 -5.58
N HIS A 146 -27.93 9.65 -5.53
CA HIS A 146 -27.16 8.47 -5.92
C HIS A 146 -27.40 7.28 -4.98
N ALA A 147 -27.88 7.50 -3.75
CA ALA A 147 -28.10 6.45 -2.75
C ALA A 147 -29.01 5.30 -3.25
N ASN A 148 -30.05 5.64 -4.02
CA ASN A 148 -31.05 4.67 -4.51
C ASN A 148 -30.70 4.05 -5.86
N ARG A 149 -29.57 4.43 -6.49
CA ARG A 149 -29.12 3.86 -7.75
C ARG A 149 -28.32 2.58 -7.52
N PHE A 150 -28.36 1.71 -8.51
CA PHE A 150 -27.51 0.52 -8.52
C PHE A 150 -26.08 0.87 -8.92
N VAL A 151 -25.13 0.16 -8.34
CA VAL A 151 -23.68 0.44 -8.55
C VAL A 151 -23.25 0.30 -10.01
N HIS A 152 -23.91 -0.55 -10.79
CA HIS A 152 -23.59 -0.73 -12.21
C HIS A 152 -23.92 0.49 -13.10
N GLU A 153 -24.70 1.45 -12.61
CA GLU A 153 -25.03 2.70 -13.31
C GLU A 153 -23.93 3.77 -13.23
N PHE A 154 -22.86 3.52 -12.47
CA PHE A 154 -21.82 4.48 -12.19
C PHE A 154 -20.54 4.23 -13.00
N SER A 155 -19.83 5.31 -13.33
CA SER A 155 -18.48 5.23 -13.91
C SER A 155 -17.46 4.62 -12.95
N GLY A 156 -16.30 4.18 -13.47
CA GLY A 156 -15.24 3.61 -12.64
C GLY A 156 -14.79 4.52 -11.50
N GLY A 157 -14.58 5.81 -11.76
CA GLY A 157 -14.22 6.78 -10.73
C GLY A 157 -15.32 7.03 -9.69
N GLN A 158 -16.58 7.02 -10.11
CA GLN A 158 -17.72 7.11 -9.18
C GLN A 158 -17.83 5.84 -8.32
N ARG A 159 -17.63 4.65 -8.87
CA ARG A 159 -17.59 3.38 -8.11
C ARG A 159 -16.45 3.38 -7.10
N GLN A 160 -15.29 3.90 -7.47
CA GLN A 160 -14.17 4.06 -6.53
C GLN A 160 -14.54 4.98 -5.36
N ARG A 161 -15.23 6.10 -5.63
CA ARG A 161 -15.76 6.99 -4.57
C ARG A 161 -16.78 6.27 -3.67
N ILE A 162 -17.63 5.42 -4.22
CA ILE A 162 -18.57 4.59 -3.45
C ILE A 162 -17.79 3.60 -2.55
N GLY A 163 -16.75 2.95 -3.08
CA GLY A 163 -15.89 2.06 -2.30
C GLY A 163 -15.16 2.77 -1.15
N ILE A 164 -14.71 4.01 -1.38
CA ILE A 164 -14.13 4.88 -0.34
C ILE A 164 -15.20 5.26 0.69
N ALA A 165 -16.41 5.66 0.27
CA ALA A 165 -17.51 6.00 1.18
C ALA A 165 -17.91 4.80 2.05
N ARG A 166 -17.96 3.58 1.49
CA ARG A 166 -18.21 2.33 2.23
C ARG A 166 -17.17 2.13 3.34
N ALA A 167 -15.89 2.28 3.01
CA ALA A 167 -14.81 2.13 3.98
C ALA A 167 -14.90 3.18 5.10
N LEU A 168 -15.23 4.43 4.76
CA LEU A 168 -15.33 5.55 5.72
C LEU A 168 -16.56 5.48 6.62
N ALA A 169 -17.65 4.83 6.18
CA ALA A 169 -18.93 4.81 6.89
C ALA A 169 -18.85 4.19 8.29
N VAL A 170 -17.87 3.32 8.53
CA VAL A 170 -17.59 2.72 9.84
C VAL A 170 -16.62 3.54 10.72
N GLN A 171 -16.17 4.69 10.22
CA GLN A 171 -15.23 5.60 10.89
C GLN A 171 -13.90 4.91 11.27
N PRO A 172 -13.16 4.40 10.29
CA PRO A 172 -11.90 3.72 10.54
C PRO A 172 -10.81 4.71 10.98
N GLU A 173 -9.76 4.19 11.60
CA GLU A 173 -8.53 4.93 11.89
C GLU A 173 -7.41 4.60 10.88
N PHE A 174 -7.44 3.39 10.32
CA PHE A 174 -6.47 2.90 9.35
C PHE A 174 -7.15 2.33 8.10
N ILE A 175 -6.66 2.70 6.91
CA ILE A 175 -7.17 2.18 5.64
C ILE A 175 -6.01 1.69 4.79
N VAL A 176 -6.09 0.44 4.33
CA VAL A 176 -5.25 -0.08 3.25
C VAL A 176 -5.89 0.28 1.91
N LEU A 177 -5.19 1.05 1.11
CA LEU A 177 -5.57 1.49 -0.23
C LEU A 177 -4.79 0.61 -1.23
N ASP A 178 -5.39 -0.48 -1.70
CA ASP A 178 -4.75 -1.46 -2.58
C ASP A 178 -4.95 -1.06 -4.04
N GLU A 179 -3.95 -0.42 -4.63
CA GLU A 179 -3.95 0.12 -6.00
C GLU A 179 -5.25 0.89 -6.36
N PRO A 180 -5.70 1.86 -5.54
CA PRO A 180 -7.04 2.43 -5.62
C PRO A 180 -7.31 3.26 -6.88
N ILE A 181 -6.30 3.44 -7.72
CA ILE A 181 -6.36 4.29 -8.93
C ILE A 181 -5.98 3.54 -10.21
N SER A 182 -5.50 2.28 -10.13
CA SER A 182 -4.89 1.57 -11.27
C SER A 182 -5.85 1.32 -12.45
N ALA A 183 -7.15 1.24 -12.20
CA ALA A 183 -8.19 0.99 -13.22
C ALA A 183 -8.86 2.28 -13.73
N LEU A 184 -8.29 3.46 -13.44
CA LEU A 184 -8.91 4.77 -13.73
C LEU A 184 -8.06 5.59 -14.70
N ASP A 185 -8.71 6.48 -15.45
CA ASP A 185 -8.05 7.47 -16.30
C ASP A 185 -7.22 8.46 -15.47
N VAL A 186 -6.12 8.97 -16.04
CA VAL A 186 -5.14 9.83 -15.35
C VAL A 186 -5.79 11.03 -14.64
N SER A 187 -6.77 11.70 -15.29
CA SER A 187 -7.47 12.84 -14.71
C SER A 187 -8.31 12.44 -13.48
N ILE A 188 -8.92 11.27 -13.50
CA ILE A 188 -9.70 10.72 -12.39
C ILE A 188 -8.77 10.21 -11.27
N GLN A 189 -7.61 9.64 -11.61
CA GLN A 189 -6.60 9.25 -10.63
C GLN A 189 -6.20 10.43 -9.74
N ALA A 190 -5.86 11.59 -10.34
CA ALA A 190 -5.51 12.79 -9.60
C ALA A 190 -6.64 13.28 -8.67
N GLN A 191 -7.89 13.21 -9.13
CA GLN A 191 -9.05 13.57 -8.31
C GLN A 191 -9.24 12.64 -7.10
N ILE A 192 -9.04 11.32 -7.27
CA ILE A 192 -9.15 10.35 -6.17
C ILE A 192 -8.01 10.55 -5.17
N VAL A 193 -6.77 10.77 -5.65
CA VAL A 193 -5.64 11.02 -4.75
C VAL A 193 -5.84 12.30 -3.93
N ASN A 194 -6.28 13.40 -4.56
CA ASN A 194 -6.59 14.64 -3.84
C ASN A 194 -7.72 14.45 -2.83
N LEU A 195 -8.77 13.70 -3.19
CA LEU A 195 -9.85 13.33 -2.27
C LEU A 195 -9.29 12.58 -1.04
N LEU A 196 -8.40 11.59 -1.23
CA LEU A 196 -7.80 10.83 -0.14
C LEU A 196 -6.93 11.71 0.78
N VAL A 197 -6.15 12.64 0.22
CA VAL A 197 -5.36 13.62 0.98
C VAL A 197 -6.26 14.53 1.81
N ASP A 198 -7.36 15.01 1.25
CA ASP A 198 -8.33 15.86 1.96
C ASP A 198 -9.04 15.10 3.08
N LEU A 199 -9.43 13.84 2.82
CA LEU A 199 -10.05 12.97 3.81
C LEU A 199 -9.10 12.67 4.97
N GLN A 200 -7.81 12.40 4.68
CA GLN A 200 -6.79 12.19 5.70
C GLN A 200 -6.69 13.39 6.64
N LYS A 201 -6.57 14.60 6.08
CA LYS A 201 -6.48 15.84 6.88
C LYS A 201 -7.74 16.11 7.70
N LYS A 202 -8.93 15.90 7.12
CA LYS A 202 -10.21 16.17 7.78
C LYS A 202 -10.55 15.18 8.88
N MET A 203 -10.14 13.92 8.74
CA MET A 203 -10.55 12.83 9.62
C MET A 203 -9.40 12.24 10.46
N GLY A 204 -8.15 12.66 10.24
CA GLY A 204 -6.98 12.12 10.93
C GLY A 204 -6.66 10.67 10.55
N LEU A 205 -6.95 10.28 9.29
CA LEU A 205 -6.79 8.91 8.84
C LEU A 205 -5.32 8.54 8.65
N THR A 206 -5.02 7.26 8.85
CA THR A 206 -3.72 6.67 8.54
C THR A 206 -3.87 5.77 7.33
N TYR A 207 -2.92 5.82 6.39
CA TYR A 207 -2.99 5.04 5.15
C TYR A 207 -1.77 4.14 4.94
N LEU A 208 -2.02 2.92 4.44
CA LEU A 208 -1.05 2.16 3.66
C LEU A 208 -1.47 2.27 2.19
N PHE A 209 -0.76 3.08 1.41
CA PHE A 209 -1.06 3.35 0.01
C PHE A 209 -0.22 2.44 -0.89
N VAL A 210 -0.82 1.37 -1.41
CA VAL A 210 -0.17 0.44 -2.33
C VAL A 210 -0.37 0.93 -3.76
N ALA A 211 0.71 1.16 -4.50
CA ALA A 211 0.64 1.58 -5.89
C ALA A 211 1.88 1.12 -6.70
N HIS A 212 1.75 1.14 -8.01
CA HIS A 212 2.88 1.00 -8.94
C HIS A 212 3.29 2.35 -9.56
N ASP A 213 2.43 3.37 -9.49
CA ASP A 213 2.72 4.72 -9.98
C ASP A 213 3.44 5.55 -8.90
N LEU A 214 4.74 5.72 -9.10
CA LEU A 214 5.59 6.49 -8.19
C LEU A 214 5.27 7.99 -8.19
N SER A 215 4.71 8.55 -9.27
CA SER A 215 4.34 9.97 -9.31
C SER A 215 3.21 10.27 -8.33
N MET A 216 2.20 9.42 -8.29
CA MET A 216 1.07 9.54 -7.36
C MET A 216 1.51 9.27 -5.92
N VAL A 217 2.41 8.29 -5.71
CA VAL A 217 2.99 8.01 -4.39
C VAL A 217 3.77 9.20 -3.85
N LYS A 218 4.55 9.89 -4.68
CA LYS A 218 5.25 11.14 -4.31
C LYS A 218 4.30 12.18 -3.74
N HIS A 219 3.11 12.30 -4.31
CA HIS A 219 2.14 13.33 -3.94
C HIS A 219 1.42 13.04 -2.62
N ILE A 220 1.10 11.76 -2.35
CA ILE A 220 0.27 11.39 -1.19
C ILE A 220 1.07 10.90 0.02
N SER A 221 2.30 10.39 -0.17
CA SER A 221 3.00 9.64 0.87
C SER A 221 4.00 10.47 1.67
N ASP A 222 4.00 10.30 2.98
CA ASP A 222 5.02 10.86 3.89
C ASP A 222 6.32 10.05 3.82
N ARG A 223 6.19 8.71 3.85
CA ARG A 223 7.28 7.74 3.73
C ARG A 223 6.95 6.73 2.65
N VAL A 224 7.99 6.14 2.06
CA VAL A 224 7.84 5.14 0.99
C VAL A 224 8.65 3.90 1.30
N ALA A 225 8.00 2.74 1.19
CA ALA A 225 8.55 1.40 1.29
C ALA A 225 8.65 0.78 -0.11
N VAL A 226 9.85 0.48 -0.57
CA VAL A 226 10.09 -0.13 -1.89
C VAL A 226 10.25 -1.63 -1.74
N LEU A 227 9.37 -2.39 -2.37
CA LEU A 227 9.37 -3.85 -2.37
C LEU A 227 9.92 -4.42 -3.68
N TYR A 228 10.74 -5.46 -3.56
CA TYR A 228 11.21 -6.26 -4.69
C TYR A 228 11.12 -7.76 -4.35
N LEU A 229 10.37 -8.53 -5.15
CA LEU A 229 10.19 -9.98 -4.98
C LEU A 229 9.93 -10.42 -3.53
N GLY A 230 8.97 -9.76 -2.87
CA GLY A 230 8.56 -10.08 -1.51
C GLY A 230 9.46 -9.56 -0.40
N THR A 231 10.48 -8.78 -0.69
CA THR A 231 11.39 -8.20 0.31
C THR A 231 11.39 -6.68 0.27
N LEU A 232 11.58 -6.04 1.42
CA LEU A 232 11.74 -4.60 1.54
C LEU A 232 13.19 -4.23 1.22
N VAL A 233 13.39 -3.42 0.17
CA VAL A 233 14.74 -3.05 -0.30
C VAL A 233 15.15 -1.65 0.10
N GLU A 234 14.19 -0.73 0.27
CA GLU A 234 14.44 0.63 0.72
C GLU A 234 13.22 1.20 1.44
N LEU A 235 13.42 1.94 2.54
CA LEU A 235 12.40 2.62 3.32
C LEU A 235 12.93 3.97 3.78
N THR A 236 12.24 5.05 3.38
CA THR A 236 12.65 6.40 3.78
C THR A 236 11.49 7.39 3.62
N THR A 237 11.71 8.66 3.96
CA THR A 237 10.74 9.73 3.66
C THR A 237 10.56 9.91 2.16
N SER A 238 9.37 10.30 1.72
CA SER A 238 9.08 10.54 0.31
C SER A 238 10.10 11.50 -0.30
N ALA A 239 10.37 12.63 0.34
CA ALA A 239 11.36 13.61 -0.14
C ALA A 239 12.73 12.99 -0.40
N LYS A 240 13.29 12.25 0.58
CA LYS A 240 14.62 11.62 0.45
C LYS A 240 14.67 10.56 -0.64
N LEU A 241 13.59 9.79 -0.81
CA LEU A 241 13.55 8.75 -1.85
C LEU A 241 13.69 9.34 -3.26
N TYR A 242 12.98 10.44 -3.53
CA TYR A 242 13.01 11.07 -4.87
C TYR A 242 14.24 11.95 -5.09
N GLU A 243 14.86 12.46 -4.03
CA GLU A 243 16.08 13.27 -4.11
C GLU A 243 17.34 12.42 -4.19
N ASN A 244 17.45 11.38 -3.35
CA ASN A 244 18.65 10.55 -3.21
C ASN A 244 18.30 9.06 -2.98
N PRO A 245 17.78 8.33 -4.01
CA PRO A 245 17.54 6.90 -3.90
C PRO A 245 18.84 6.13 -3.75
N LEU A 246 18.93 5.22 -2.77
CA LEU A 246 20.15 4.47 -2.48
C LEU A 246 20.20 3.10 -3.15
N HIS A 247 19.08 2.35 -3.11
CA HIS A 247 19.07 1.00 -3.69
C HIS A 247 19.06 1.05 -5.22
N PRO A 248 19.91 0.27 -5.91
CA PRO A 248 19.98 0.29 -7.39
C PRO A 248 18.64 0.00 -8.10
N TYR A 249 17.77 -0.80 -7.49
CA TYR A 249 16.41 -1.03 -7.99
C TYR A 249 15.55 0.24 -7.89
N THR A 250 15.60 0.96 -6.76
CA THR A 250 14.88 2.22 -6.57
C THR A 250 15.32 3.26 -7.58
N GLN A 251 16.65 3.37 -7.82
CA GLN A 251 17.23 4.26 -8.83
C GLN A 251 16.65 3.96 -10.22
N ALA A 252 16.57 2.69 -10.58
CA ALA A 252 16.03 2.26 -11.86
C ALA A 252 14.52 2.56 -11.97
N LEU A 253 13.74 2.27 -10.92
CA LEU A 253 12.31 2.59 -10.87
C LEU A 253 12.04 4.09 -11.06
N LEU A 254 12.77 4.94 -10.34
CA LEU A 254 12.62 6.40 -10.42
C LEU A 254 13.10 6.95 -11.77
N SER A 255 14.12 6.34 -12.36
CA SER A 255 14.59 6.74 -13.71
C SER A 255 13.57 6.43 -14.81
N ALA A 256 12.64 5.51 -14.55
CA ALA A 256 11.59 5.13 -15.50
C ALA A 256 10.33 6.01 -15.45
N ILE A 257 10.22 6.93 -14.46
CA ILE A 257 9.08 7.86 -14.37
C ILE A 257 9.14 8.85 -15.55
N PRO A 258 8.09 8.94 -16.40
CA PRO A 258 8.06 9.91 -17.49
C PRO A 258 8.00 11.35 -16.96
N ILE A 259 8.73 12.25 -17.60
CA ILE A 259 8.62 13.70 -17.34
C ILE A 259 7.75 14.30 -18.45
N PRO A 260 6.76 15.15 -18.12
CA PRO A 260 5.88 15.76 -19.10
C PRO A 260 6.56 16.75 -20.07
N ASP A 261 7.85 17.06 -19.86
CA ASP A 261 8.64 17.93 -20.72
C ASP A 261 9.44 17.09 -21.74
N PRO A 262 9.16 17.20 -23.06
CA PRO A 262 9.81 16.40 -24.09
C PRO A 262 11.33 16.67 -24.25
N GLU A 263 11.81 17.87 -23.92
CA GLU A 263 13.25 18.19 -24.02
C GLU A 263 14.01 17.55 -22.86
N ILE A 264 13.48 17.68 -21.63
CA ILE A 264 14.06 17.06 -20.43
C ILE A 264 13.97 15.53 -20.53
N GLU A 265 12.88 14.97 -21.07
CA GLU A 265 12.73 13.52 -21.25
C GLU A 265 13.75 12.97 -22.23
N LYS A 266 14.10 13.67 -23.32
CA LYS A 266 15.16 13.26 -24.26
C LYS A 266 16.53 13.18 -23.60
N GLU A 267 16.92 14.20 -22.82
CA GLU A 267 18.20 14.18 -22.08
C GLU A 267 18.25 13.06 -21.04
N ARG A 268 17.10 12.78 -20.41
CA ARG A 268 16.99 11.67 -19.45
C ARG A 268 17.00 10.28 -20.10
N ASP A 269 16.44 10.13 -21.30
CA ASP A 269 16.38 8.82 -21.97
C ASP A 269 17.79 8.27 -22.30
N GLU A 270 18.77 9.18 -22.53
CA GLU A 270 20.17 8.83 -22.69
C GLU A 270 20.80 8.29 -21.38
N ASN A 271 20.33 8.77 -20.23
CA ASN A 271 20.83 8.39 -18.91
C ASN A 271 19.92 7.42 -18.15
N LYS A 272 18.81 6.96 -18.76
CA LYS A 272 17.84 6.07 -18.16
C LYS A 272 18.45 4.73 -17.76
N ILE A 273 18.28 4.37 -16.51
CA ILE A 273 18.78 3.08 -16.01
C ILE A 273 17.83 1.99 -16.50
N ARG A 274 18.21 1.33 -17.61
CA ARG A 274 17.46 0.19 -18.12
C ARG A 274 17.82 -1.04 -17.30
N LEU A 275 16.80 -1.67 -16.70
CA LEU A 275 16.98 -2.94 -16.02
C LEU A 275 17.08 -4.04 -17.07
N GLU A 276 18.22 -4.69 -17.13
CA GLU A 276 18.46 -5.85 -18.00
C GLU A 276 17.92 -7.13 -17.36
N GLY A 277 17.44 -8.05 -18.17
CA GLY A 277 16.94 -9.35 -17.75
C GLY A 277 15.50 -9.35 -17.26
N GLU A 278 14.92 -10.54 -17.22
CA GLU A 278 13.56 -10.77 -16.73
C GLU A 278 13.50 -10.73 -15.21
N VAL A 279 12.30 -10.42 -14.67
CA VAL A 279 12.03 -10.53 -13.23
C VAL A 279 12.17 -12.02 -12.84
N PRO A 280 13.05 -12.35 -11.90
CA PRO A 280 13.20 -13.74 -11.47
C PRO A 280 11.91 -14.30 -10.88
N SER A 281 11.72 -15.62 -11.01
CA SER A 281 10.57 -16.28 -10.40
C SER A 281 10.58 -16.13 -8.87
N PRO A 282 9.47 -15.70 -8.25
CA PRO A 282 9.33 -15.68 -6.81
C PRO A 282 9.12 -17.08 -6.19
N ILE A 283 9.02 -18.12 -7.02
CA ILE A 283 8.87 -19.51 -6.59
C ILE A 283 10.25 -20.10 -6.32
N ASN A 284 10.41 -20.74 -5.16
CA ASN A 284 11.65 -21.40 -4.73
C ASN A 284 12.87 -20.47 -4.89
N THR A 285 12.79 -19.26 -4.37
CA THR A 285 13.83 -18.23 -4.48
C THR A 285 15.19 -18.74 -3.96
N LYS A 286 16.25 -18.48 -4.74
CA LYS A 286 17.63 -18.83 -4.38
C LYS A 286 18.13 -17.95 -3.20
N PRO A 287 19.11 -18.42 -2.42
CA PRO A 287 19.80 -17.60 -1.41
C PRO A 287 20.38 -16.30 -1.99
N GLY A 288 20.71 -15.35 -1.12
CA GLY A 288 21.32 -14.09 -1.50
C GLY A 288 20.35 -13.00 -1.93
N CYS A 289 20.90 -11.86 -2.34
CA CYS A 289 20.14 -10.69 -2.78
C CYS A 289 19.22 -11.02 -3.97
N ARG A 290 17.93 -10.74 -3.85
CA ARG A 290 16.94 -11.05 -4.90
C ARG A 290 17.11 -10.24 -6.15
N PHE A 291 17.67 -9.03 -6.02
CA PHE A 291 17.92 -8.14 -7.15
C PHE A 291 19.24 -8.41 -7.86
N ARG A 292 20.14 -9.30 -7.38
CA ARG A 292 21.49 -9.53 -7.91
C ARG A 292 21.54 -9.79 -9.42
N GLY A 293 20.59 -10.54 -9.96
CA GLY A 293 20.56 -10.90 -11.39
C GLY A 293 20.27 -9.73 -12.34
N ARG A 294 19.75 -8.60 -11.82
CA ARG A 294 19.44 -7.37 -12.57
C ARG A 294 20.28 -6.18 -12.09
N CYS A 295 21.17 -6.40 -11.12
CA CYS A 295 21.95 -5.35 -10.48
C CYS A 295 23.32 -5.20 -11.16
N LYS A 296 23.58 -4.05 -11.79
CA LYS A 296 24.88 -3.74 -12.42
C LYS A 296 26.04 -3.61 -11.40
N TYR A 297 25.70 -3.54 -10.10
CA TYR A 297 26.68 -3.44 -8.99
C TYR A 297 26.73 -4.74 -8.17
N ALA A 298 26.27 -5.88 -8.71
CA ALA A 298 26.30 -7.13 -7.99
C ALA A 298 27.72 -7.53 -7.59
N MET A 299 27.87 -8.00 -6.35
CA MET A 299 29.13 -8.45 -5.76
C MET A 299 29.03 -9.92 -5.37
N PRO A 300 30.12 -10.65 -5.17
CA PRO A 300 30.09 -12.07 -4.80
C PRO A 300 29.24 -12.35 -3.54
N VAL A 301 29.27 -11.47 -2.56
CA VAL A 301 28.44 -11.59 -1.33
C VAL A 301 26.93 -11.55 -1.64
N CYS A 302 26.52 -10.87 -2.71
CA CYS A 302 25.12 -10.81 -3.11
C CYS A 302 24.57 -12.17 -3.57
N GLU A 303 25.40 -13.13 -3.94
CA GLU A 303 24.99 -14.49 -4.27
C GLU A 303 24.75 -15.36 -3.05
N GLN A 304 25.45 -15.07 -1.97
CA GLN A 304 25.51 -15.91 -0.76
C GLN A 304 24.55 -15.42 0.32
N GLU A 305 24.51 -14.10 0.54
CA GLU A 305 23.82 -13.50 1.69
C GLU A 305 22.74 -12.53 1.25
N MET A 306 21.58 -12.62 1.91
CA MET A 306 20.51 -11.64 1.78
C MET A 306 20.90 -10.38 2.58
N PRO A 307 20.95 -9.18 1.96
CA PRO A 307 21.26 -7.97 2.71
C PRO A 307 20.13 -7.65 3.70
N SER A 308 20.49 -7.32 4.93
CA SER A 308 19.54 -6.83 5.94
C SER A 308 19.20 -5.36 5.69
N LEU A 309 17.96 -4.98 6.03
CA LEU A 309 17.53 -3.58 6.02
C LEU A 309 18.31 -2.81 7.09
N THR A 310 19.19 -1.91 6.67
CA THR A 310 20.14 -1.18 7.54
C THR A 310 19.92 0.31 7.40
N GLU A 311 19.93 1.04 8.50
CA GLU A 311 19.87 2.50 8.49
C GLU A 311 21.20 3.08 7.98
N ILE A 312 21.15 3.74 6.83
CA ILE A 312 22.32 4.38 6.20
C ILE A 312 22.40 5.87 6.55
N GLY A 313 21.27 6.53 6.61
CA GLY A 313 21.11 7.92 7.01
C GLY A 313 19.91 8.07 7.94
N GLU A 314 19.69 9.26 8.47
CA GLU A 314 18.55 9.54 9.35
C GLU A 314 17.21 9.15 8.66
N GLU A 315 16.47 8.22 9.25
CA GLU A 315 15.22 7.67 8.69
C GLU A 315 15.36 7.15 7.24
N HIS A 316 16.56 6.67 6.84
CA HIS A 316 16.81 6.10 5.53
C HIS A 316 17.43 4.71 5.65
N TYR A 317 16.63 3.70 5.36
CA TYR A 317 16.97 2.28 5.51
C TYR A 317 17.10 1.64 4.12
N VAL A 318 18.15 0.85 3.92
CA VAL A 318 18.38 0.15 2.64
C VAL A 318 18.89 -1.26 2.88
N ALA A 319 18.40 -2.22 2.08
CA ALA A 319 18.86 -3.60 2.06
C ALA A 319 19.83 -3.81 0.89
N CYS A 320 21.07 -3.30 1.01
CA CYS A 320 22.08 -3.38 -0.04
C CYS A 320 23.48 -3.47 0.54
N HIS A 321 24.24 -4.53 0.22
CA HIS A 321 25.61 -4.71 0.68
C HIS A 321 26.55 -3.57 0.26
N ARG A 322 26.37 -3.05 -0.98
CA ARG A 322 27.15 -1.92 -1.50
C ARG A 322 26.96 -0.68 -0.63
N CYS A 323 25.72 -0.26 -0.37
CA CYS A 323 25.41 0.93 0.40
C CYS A 323 25.94 0.83 1.84
N VAL A 324 25.88 -0.35 2.46
CA VAL A 324 26.45 -0.59 3.80
C VAL A 324 27.97 -0.48 3.81
N GLN A 325 28.65 -0.94 2.75
CA GLN A 325 30.10 -0.81 2.64
C GLN A 325 30.54 0.64 2.41
N GLU A 326 29.81 1.38 1.58
CA GLU A 326 30.08 2.81 1.31
C GLU A 326 29.90 3.67 2.57
N LYS A 327 28.94 3.36 3.45
CA LYS A 327 28.76 4.05 4.75
C LYS A 327 29.92 3.81 5.73
N ARG A 328 30.60 2.67 5.62
CA ARG A 328 31.70 2.30 6.55
C ARG A 328 33.05 2.90 6.15
N ARG A 329 33.13 3.52 4.98
CA ARG A 329 34.31 4.25 4.48
C ARG A 329 34.22 5.73 4.80
#